data_e07a17e4f3f9bb25181adda1264f6106
#
_entry.id   e07a17e4f3f9bb25181adda1264f6106
#
_cell.length_a   1.000
_cell.length_b   1.000
_cell.length_c   1.000
_cell.angle_alpha   90.00
_cell.angle_beta   90.00
_cell.angle_gamma   90.00
#
_symmetry.space_group_name_H-M   'P 1'
#
loop_
_entity.id
_entity.type
_entity.pdbx_description
1 polymer ?
#
loop_
_entity_poly.entity_id
_entity_poly.type
_entity_poly.pdbx_seq_one_letter_code
_entity_poly.pdbx_strand_id
1 'polypeptide(L)'
;MLVDNNNSNKLMVTAKENPRNASDADGLYQITWESGMSFGEYSSTLNGSLKALIEARDGCNGEIEKQTTDANGNPVLETEGVSVNNTNFKGVPYYQSKLNEFVQIFTTAVNDVLAGPNARTINGEKGIPLFVSKYEDSAMSASSITVNNELVLDQSKLATTTDENKGESYNDLVESILELRDKKMYGNGTGGYFLESIMGDVAIDSSKATQFNKNFTNLKTTVQNQRLSVMGVDQDEEGMDLMKYQEAYNLSAKMMSVMNEIYDRLINGTGV
;
A
#
# COMPACT_ATOMS: atom_id res chain seq x y z
N MET A 1 -6.49 -8.51 21.48
CA MET A 1 -6.71 -9.97 21.38
C MET A 1 -7.93 -10.22 20.50
N LEU A 2 -7.83 -11.03 19.45
CA LEU A 2 -8.93 -11.30 18.51
C LEU A 2 -10.06 -12.11 19.14
N VAL A 3 -9.72 -13.00 20.03
CA VAL A 3 -10.68 -13.88 20.73
C VAL A 3 -10.28 -13.97 22.21
N ASP A 4 -11.23 -13.76 23.09
CA ASP A 4 -11.10 -13.95 24.53
C ASP A 4 -12.29 -14.79 25.02
N ASN A 5 -12.03 -16.07 25.33
CA ASN A 5 -13.04 -17.06 25.64
C ASN A 5 -14.18 -17.12 24.61
N ASN A 6 -15.37 -16.66 24.98
CA ASN A 6 -16.57 -16.64 24.12
C ASN A 6 -16.75 -15.31 23.36
N ASN A 7 -15.89 -14.32 23.58
CA ASN A 7 -16.00 -13.02 22.94
C ASN A 7 -15.01 -12.91 21.80
N SER A 8 -15.49 -12.53 20.62
CA SER A 8 -14.66 -12.18 19.46
C SER A 8 -14.65 -10.66 19.28
N ASN A 9 -13.47 -10.06 19.21
CA ASN A 9 -13.31 -8.65 18.87
C ASN A 9 -13.03 -8.56 17.35
N LYS A 10 -13.98 -8.05 16.60
CA LYS A 10 -13.91 -7.99 15.15
C LYS A 10 -13.13 -6.76 14.69
N LEU A 11 -12.42 -6.88 13.57
CA LEU A 11 -11.84 -5.74 12.88
C LEU A 11 -12.93 -5.07 12.03
N MET A 12 -13.08 -3.77 12.23
CA MET A 12 -13.96 -2.91 11.44
C MET A 12 -13.13 -2.07 10.50
N VAL A 13 -13.58 -1.93 9.27
CA VAL A 13 -12.94 -1.11 8.24
C VAL A 13 -13.93 -0.02 7.85
N THR A 14 -13.59 1.23 8.15
CA THR A 14 -14.42 2.40 7.86
C THR A 14 -13.68 3.38 6.98
N ALA A 15 -14.38 4.04 6.06
CA ALA A 15 -13.79 5.10 5.27
C ALA A 15 -13.45 6.29 6.16
N LYS A 16 -12.31 6.95 5.91
CA LYS A 16 -11.96 8.21 6.58
C LYS A 16 -12.83 9.34 6.05
N GLU A 17 -13.45 10.08 6.95
CA GLU A 17 -14.34 11.20 6.59
C GLU A 17 -13.59 12.41 6.03
N ASN A 18 -12.32 12.60 6.40
CA ASN A 18 -11.50 13.72 5.95
C ASN A 18 -10.19 13.21 5.34
N PRO A 19 -10.09 13.12 4.00
CA PRO A 19 -8.80 12.89 3.36
C PRO A 19 -7.86 14.07 3.68
N ARG A 20 -6.58 13.79 3.90
CA ARG A 20 -5.58 14.79 4.27
C ARG A 20 -5.35 15.83 3.20
N ASN A 21 -5.49 15.44 1.94
CA ASN A 21 -5.34 16.30 0.78
C ASN A 21 -6.61 16.23 -0.05
N ALA A 22 -7.07 17.39 -0.53
CA ALA A 22 -8.21 17.46 -1.45
C ALA A 22 -7.98 16.68 -2.77
N SER A 23 -6.72 16.33 -3.07
CA SER A 23 -6.34 15.52 -4.22
C SER A 23 -6.24 14.02 -3.90
N ASP A 24 -6.44 13.63 -2.64
CA ASP A 24 -6.43 12.22 -2.29
C ASP A 24 -7.65 11.54 -2.88
N ALA A 25 -7.43 10.35 -3.46
CA ALA A 25 -8.54 9.56 -3.92
C ALA A 25 -9.44 9.20 -2.75
N ASP A 26 -10.74 9.21 -3.02
CA ASP A 26 -11.70 8.56 -2.15
C ASP A 26 -11.23 7.15 -1.85
N GLY A 27 -11.10 6.79 -0.59
CA GLY A 27 -10.84 5.42 -0.26
C GLY A 27 -9.71 5.12 0.71
N LEU A 28 -9.20 6.11 1.42
CA LEU A 28 -8.43 5.80 2.63
C LEU A 28 -9.36 5.24 3.70
N TYR A 29 -9.01 4.09 4.23
CA TYR A 29 -9.79 3.39 5.24
C TYR A 29 -9.03 3.33 6.56
N GLN A 30 -9.77 3.49 7.64
CA GLN A 30 -9.27 3.28 8.99
C GLN A 30 -9.66 1.88 9.48
N ILE A 31 -8.73 1.22 10.14
CA ILE A 31 -8.98 -0.09 10.75
C ILE A 31 -9.10 0.11 12.25
N THR A 32 -10.24 -0.29 12.81
CA THR A 32 -10.51 -0.23 14.23
C THR A 32 -11.00 -1.58 14.75
N TRP A 33 -10.91 -1.78 16.04
CA TRP A 33 -11.59 -2.88 16.70
C TRP A 33 -13.08 -2.53 16.88
N GLU A 34 -13.94 -3.55 16.94
CA GLU A 34 -15.37 -3.40 17.24
C GLU A 34 -15.62 -2.59 18.54
N SER A 35 -14.68 -2.63 19.46
CA SER A 35 -14.67 -1.81 20.69
C SER A 35 -14.40 -0.32 20.46
N GLY A 36 -14.15 0.12 19.22
CA GLY A 36 -13.79 1.50 18.88
C GLY A 36 -12.32 1.86 19.10
N MET A 37 -11.50 0.95 19.62
CA MET A 37 -10.05 1.18 19.76
C MET A 37 -9.36 1.10 18.41
N SER A 38 -8.34 1.94 18.19
CA SER A 38 -7.50 1.86 17.00
C SER A 38 -6.81 0.50 16.91
N PHE A 39 -6.68 -0.01 15.69
CA PHE A 39 -5.89 -1.21 15.39
C PHE A 39 -4.39 -0.94 15.48
N GLY A 40 -3.96 0.33 15.41
CA GLY A 40 -2.56 0.70 15.37
C GLY A 40 -1.89 0.28 14.06
N GLU A 41 -2.55 0.51 12.94
CA GLU A 41 -2.17 0.07 11.60
C GLU A 41 -0.79 0.57 11.16
N TYR A 42 -0.35 1.72 11.72
CA TYR A 42 0.96 2.30 11.43
C TYR A 42 2.03 1.99 12.49
N SER A 43 1.68 1.17 13.49
CA SER A 43 2.62 0.76 14.53
C SER A 43 3.84 0.05 13.94
N SER A 44 5.03 0.36 14.46
CA SER A 44 6.28 -0.31 14.11
C SER A 44 6.32 -1.78 14.55
N THR A 45 5.43 -2.18 15.46
CA THR A 45 5.32 -3.57 15.93
C THR A 45 4.48 -4.44 15.00
N LEU A 46 3.64 -3.85 14.16
CA LEU A 46 2.88 -4.57 13.14
C LEU A 46 3.80 -5.00 12.01
N ASN A 47 3.77 -6.28 11.65
CA ASN A 47 4.61 -6.86 10.61
C ASN A 47 3.81 -7.82 9.73
N GLY A 48 4.43 -8.24 8.63
CA GLY A 48 3.86 -9.23 7.72
C GLY A 48 3.06 -8.65 6.56
N SER A 49 2.29 -9.49 5.88
CA SER A 49 1.57 -9.12 4.66
C SER A 49 0.51 -8.04 4.87
N LEU A 50 -0.18 -8.04 6.03
CA LEU A 50 -1.16 -7.01 6.35
C LEU A 50 -0.50 -5.63 6.44
N LYS A 51 0.64 -5.51 7.13
CA LYS A 51 1.40 -4.26 7.21
C LYS A 51 1.84 -3.79 5.83
N ALA A 52 2.37 -4.69 5.00
CA ALA A 52 2.80 -4.35 3.65
C ALA A 52 1.63 -3.85 2.77
N LEU A 53 0.43 -4.42 2.91
CA LEU A 53 -0.76 -3.96 2.19
C LEU A 53 -1.24 -2.60 2.67
N ILE A 54 -1.20 -2.34 3.98
CA ILE A 54 -1.53 -1.03 4.56
C ILE A 54 -0.55 0.04 4.07
N GLU A 55 0.75 -0.24 4.10
CA GLU A 55 1.78 0.68 3.61
C GLU A 55 1.68 0.93 2.10
N ALA A 56 1.32 -0.07 1.31
CA ALA A 56 1.07 0.11 -0.11
C ALA A 56 -0.18 0.96 -0.37
N ARG A 57 -1.23 0.77 0.42
CA ARG A 57 -2.48 1.52 0.30
C ARG A 57 -2.32 2.98 0.73
N ASP A 58 -1.79 3.20 1.93
CA ASP A 58 -1.80 4.51 2.58
C ASP A 58 -0.50 5.30 2.33
N GLY A 59 0.62 4.61 2.24
CA GLY A 59 1.92 5.22 1.94
C GLY A 59 2.20 6.47 2.76
N CYS A 60 2.53 7.56 2.06
CA CYS A 60 2.82 8.85 2.70
C CYS A 60 1.63 9.52 3.38
N ASN A 61 0.41 9.10 3.06
CA ASN A 61 -0.81 9.62 3.67
C ASN A 61 -1.21 8.83 4.93
N GLY A 62 -0.45 7.82 5.29
CA GLY A 62 -0.60 7.09 6.53
C GLY A 62 -0.43 8.01 7.75
N GLU A 63 -1.10 7.66 8.83
CA GLU A 63 -0.96 8.32 10.12
C GLU A 63 -0.12 7.45 11.03
N ILE A 64 0.88 8.05 11.67
CA ILE A 64 1.66 7.37 12.70
C ILE A 64 1.02 7.72 14.04
N GLU A 65 0.56 6.72 14.75
CA GLU A 65 0.11 6.87 16.12
C GLU A 65 1.34 6.93 17.03
N LYS A 66 1.51 8.06 17.71
CA LYS A 66 2.53 8.25 18.72
C LYS A 66 1.88 8.18 20.09
N GLN A 67 2.35 7.28 20.91
CA GLN A 67 1.91 7.23 22.29
C GLN A 67 2.54 8.39 23.06
N THR A 68 1.72 9.33 23.49
CA THR A 68 2.07 10.41 24.39
C THR A 68 1.35 10.23 25.73
N THR A 69 1.69 11.03 26.72
CA THR A 69 0.99 11.05 27.99
C THR A 69 0.27 12.39 28.16
N ASP A 70 -0.99 12.35 28.59
CA ASP A 70 -1.74 13.55 28.93
C ASP A 70 -1.18 14.24 30.19
N ALA A 71 -1.72 15.40 30.54
CA ALA A 71 -1.31 16.15 31.72
C ALA A 71 -1.51 15.38 33.04
N ASN A 72 -2.29 14.30 33.03
CA ASN A 72 -2.57 13.43 34.17
C ASN A 72 -1.72 12.16 34.19
N GLY A 73 -0.79 12.00 33.18
CA GLY A 73 0.06 10.82 33.06
C GLY A 73 -0.59 9.61 32.39
N ASN A 74 -1.79 9.75 31.83
CA ASN A 74 -2.43 8.65 31.12
C ASN A 74 -1.89 8.56 29.67
N PRO A 75 -1.70 7.35 29.13
CA PRO A 75 -1.30 7.19 27.74
C PRO A 75 -2.40 7.67 26.79
N VAL A 76 -2.06 8.61 25.94
CA VAL A 76 -2.92 9.13 24.86
C VAL A 76 -2.23 8.83 23.53
N LEU A 77 -3.00 8.39 22.54
CA LEU A 77 -2.54 8.21 21.19
C LEU A 77 -2.73 9.52 20.42
N GLU A 78 -1.63 10.18 20.08
CA GLU A 78 -1.63 11.31 19.18
C GLU A 78 -1.31 10.82 17.78
N THR A 79 -2.08 11.31 16.79
CA THR A 79 -1.87 10.98 15.40
C THR A 79 -0.91 11.99 14.79
N GLU A 80 0.30 11.55 14.44
CA GLU A 80 1.27 12.35 13.71
C GLU A 80 1.13 12.12 12.20
N GLY A 81 0.84 13.21 11.48
CA GLY A 81 0.69 13.16 10.05
C GLY A 81 2.01 12.92 9.30
N VAL A 82 2.02 11.97 8.37
CA VAL A 82 3.14 11.72 7.47
C VAL A 82 3.02 12.62 6.25
N SER A 83 4.11 13.35 5.91
CA SER A 83 4.14 14.19 4.72
C SER A 83 4.05 13.34 3.43
N VAL A 84 3.30 13.80 2.44
CA VAL A 84 3.24 13.19 1.10
C VAL A 84 4.62 13.06 0.44
N ASN A 85 5.59 13.87 0.85
CA ASN A 85 6.96 13.81 0.38
C ASN A 85 7.86 12.88 1.20
N ASN A 86 7.32 12.15 2.15
CA ASN A 86 8.10 11.20 2.94
C ASN A 86 8.51 10.00 2.07
N THR A 87 9.81 9.87 1.84
CA THR A 87 10.37 8.80 1.01
C THR A 87 10.34 7.42 1.65
N ASN A 88 10.11 7.34 2.96
CA ASN A 88 10.07 6.06 3.67
C ASN A 88 8.76 5.30 3.46
N PHE A 89 7.67 6.01 3.12
CA PHE A 89 6.33 5.45 2.96
C PHE A 89 5.76 5.80 1.58
N LYS A 90 6.47 5.46 0.52
CA LYS A 90 5.97 5.57 -0.85
C LYS A 90 4.91 4.49 -1.08
N GLY A 91 3.66 4.89 -1.19
CA GLY A 91 2.54 4.01 -1.55
C GLY A 91 1.77 4.57 -2.74
N VAL A 92 0.59 4.02 -3.00
CA VAL A 92 -0.32 4.50 -4.05
C VAL A 92 -0.56 6.02 -3.97
N PRO A 93 -0.82 6.62 -2.78
CA PRO A 93 -1.07 8.06 -2.67
C PRO A 93 0.13 8.92 -3.08
N TYR A 94 1.36 8.48 -2.85
CA TYR A 94 2.55 9.19 -3.28
C TYR A 94 2.58 9.35 -4.82
N TYR A 95 2.42 8.25 -5.55
CA TYR A 95 2.44 8.27 -7.01
C TYR A 95 1.24 9.01 -7.58
N GLN A 96 0.08 8.87 -6.94
CA GLN A 96 -1.12 9.62 -7.30
C GLN A 96 -0.93 11.13 -7.10
N SER A 97 -0.33 11.56 -5.99
CA SER A 97 0.01 12.96 -5.73
C SER A 97 0.98 13.50 -6.78
N LYS A 98 1.98 12.71 -7.18
CA LYS A 98 2.92 13.10 -8.25
C LYS A 98 2.24 13.23 -9.61
N LEU A 99 1.32 12.33 -9.95
CA LEU A 99 0.54 12.45 -11.17
C LEU A 99 -0.41 13.65 -11.13
N ASN A 100 -1.01 13.93 -9.99
CA ASN A 100 -1.85 15.12 -9.80
C ASN A 100 -1.04 16.41 -9.94
N GLU A 101 0.17 16.47 -9.36
CA GLU A 101 1.10 17.58 -9.53
C GLU A 101 1.43 17.80 -11.01
N PHE A 102 1.73 16.72 -11.74
CA PHE A 102 1.97 16.80 -13.18
C PHE A 102 0.77 17.40 -13.92
N VAL A 103 -0.42 16.86 -13.68
CA VAL A 103 -1.65 17.30 -14.36
C VAL A 103 -1.96 18.76 -14.04
N GLN A 104 -1.86 19.18 -12.79
CA GLN A 104 -2.12 20.57 -12.39
C GLN A 104 -1.20 21.55 -13.10
N ILE A 105 0.10 21.29 -13.10
CA ILE A 105 1.08 22.16 -13.77
C ILE A 105 0.85 22.18 -15.27
N PHE A 106 0.65 21.00 -15.88
CA PHE A 106 0.43 20.87 -17.33
C PHE A 106 -0.85 21.60 -17.78
N THR A 107 -1.96 21.33 -17.11
CA THR A 107 -3.26 21.94 -17.49
C THR A 107 -3.27 23.45 -17.28
N THR A 108 -2.66 23.92 -16.18
CA THR A 108 -2.51 25.35 -15.93
C THR A 108 -1.70 26.01 -17.05
N ALA A 109 -0.54 25.46 -17.38
CA ALA A 109 0.31 26.03 -18.42
C ALA A 109 -0.38 26.06 -19.81
N VAL A 110 -1.10 25.02 -20.17
CA VAL A 110 -1.85 24.99 -21.45
C VAL A 110 -3.02 25.97 -21.41
N ASN A 111 -3.77 25.99 -20.33
CA ASN A 111 -4.92 26.90 -20.19
C ASN A 111 -4.49 28.37 -20.13
N ASP A 112 -3.34 28.68 -19.51
CA ASP A 112 -2.77 30.03 -19.49
C ASP A 112 -2.45 30.54 -20.91
N VAL A 113 -2.00 29.64 -21.78
CA VAL A 113 -1.78 29.97 -23.19
C VAL A 113 -3.10 30.17 -23.92
N LEU A 114 -4.04 29.23 -23.80
CA LEU A 114 -5.27 29.21 -24.61
C LEU A 114 -6.40 30.11 -24.10
N ALA A 115 -6.46 30.38 -22.79
CA ALA A 115 -7.46 31.21 -22.16
C ALA A 115 -6.90 32.53 -21.60
N GLY A 116 -5.63 32.83 -21.92
CA GLY A 116 -4.94 34.04 -21.50
C GLY A 116 -5.66 35.31 -21.96
N PRO A 117 -5.28 36.47 -21.42
CA PRO A 117 -5.97 37.74 -21.69
C PRO A 117 -5.92 38.14 -23.17
N ASN A 118 -4.86 37.76 -23.90
CA ASN A 118 -4.65 38.06 -25.30
C ASN A 118 -5.05 36.92 -26.25
N ALA A 119 -5.45 35.75 -25.69
CA ALA A 119 -5.82 34.60 -26.51
C ALA A 119 -7.15 34.89 -27.27
N ARG A 120 -7.11 34.68 -28.59
CA ARG A 120 -8.26 34.92 -29.50
C ARG A 120 -8.49 33.68 -30.36
N THR A 121 -9.76 33.44 -30.61
CA THR A 121 -10.22 32.47 -31.62
C THR A 121 -10.06 33.08 -33.01
N ILE A 122 -10.25 32.26 -34.03
CA ILE A 122 -10.25 32.71 -35.42
C ILE A 122 -11.34 33.76 -35.69
N ASN A 123 -12.39 33.78 -34.88
CA ASN A 123 -13.51 34.73 -34.97
C ASN A 123 -13.29 36.01 -34.12
N GLY A 124 -12.09 36.16 -33.48
CA GLY A 124 -11.77 37.27 -32.61
C GLY A 124 -12.36 37.19 -31.18
N GLU A 125 -13.04 36.11 -30.85
CA GLU A 125 -13.58 35.88 -29.51
C GLU A 125 -12.45 35.53 -28.53
N LYS A 126 -12.69 35.75 -27.26
CA LYS A 126 -11.74 35.34 -26.19
C LYS A 126 -11.64 33.85 -26.10
N GLY A 127 -10.40 33.31 -26.01
CA GLY A 127 -10.17 31.92 -25.80
C GLY A 127 -10.71 31.40 -24.46
N ILE A 128 -11.09 30.14 -24.44
CA ILE A 128 -11.57 29.42 -23.25
C ILE A 128 -10.60 28.29 -22.88
N PRO A 129 -10.58 27.85 -21.61
CA PRO A 129 -9.66 26.80 -21.17
C PRO A 129 -9.94 25.49 -21.91
N LEU A 130 -8.86 24.81 -22.34
CA LEU A 130 -8.92 23.49 -22.99
C LEU A 130 -9.23 22.39 -21.99
N PHE A 131 -8.56 22.41 -20.85
CA PHE A 131 -8.73 21.41 -19.80
C PHE A 131 -9.57 21.94 -18.66
N VAL A 132 -10.53 21.15 -18.22
CA VAL A 132 -11.41 21.46 -17.09
C VAL A 132 -11.52 20.26 -16.17
N SER A 133 -11.96 20.48 -14.93
CA SER A 133 -12.30 19.37 -14.04
C SER A 133 -13.66 18.80 -14.42
N LYS A 134 -13.76 17.47 -14.39
CA LYS A 134 -15.05 16.75 -14.57
C LYS A 134 -16.07 17.10 -13.48
N TYR A 135 -15.58 17.42 -12.29
CA TYR A 135 -16.42 17.75 -11.14
C TYR A 135 -16.33 19.25 -10.87
N GLU A 136 -17.50 19.89 -10.76
CA GLU A 136 -17.59 21.30 -10.42
C GLU A 136 -16.92 21.57 -9.07
N ASP A 137 -16.21 22.69 -8.97
CA ASP A 137 -15.49 23.16 -7.77
C ASP A 137 -14.36 22.25 -7.26
N SER A 138 -13.92 21.24 -8.02
CA SER A 138 -12.78 20.41 -7.65
C SER A 138 -11.49 20.84 -8.35
N ALA A 139 -10.37 20.76 -7.63
CA ALA A 139 -9.05 20.94 -8.22
C ALA A 139 -8.81 19.90 -9.32
N MET A 140 -8.12 20.28 -10.40
CA MET A 140 -7.75 19.34 -11.44
C MET A 140 -6.82 18.27 -10.90
N SER A 141 -7.17 17.02 -11.14
CA SER A 141 -6.39 15.84 -10.79
C SER A 141 -6.29 14.88 -11.97
N ALA A 142 -5.40 13.90 -11.88
CA ALA A 142 -5.27 12.89 -12.92
C ALA A 142 -6.55 12.08 -13.18
N SER A 143 -7.43 12.00 -12.18
CA SER A 143 -8.73 11.30 -12.29
C SER A 143 -9.87 12.20 -12.76
N SER A 144 -9.77 13.53 -12.60
CA SER A 144 -10.84 14.48 -12.89
C SER A 144 -10.63 15.31 -14.16
N ILE A 145 -9.44 15.30 -14.73
CA ILE A 145 -9.14 16.05 -15.96
C ILE A 145 -10.01 15.61 -17.12
N THR A 146 -10.58 16.56 -17.81
CA THR A 146 -11.32 16.36 -19.07
C THR A 146 -11.14 17.55 -20.01
N VAL A 147 -11.44 17.34 -21.29
CA VAL A 147 -11.49 18.43 -22.26
C VAL A 147 -12.80 19.20 -22.06
N ASN A 148 -12.71 20.51 -22.20
CA ASN A 148 -13.87 21.39 -22.10
C ASN A 148 -14.93 21.01 -23.13
N ASN A 149 -16.14 20.72 -22.69
CA ASN A 149 -17.24 20.28 -23.55
C ASN A 149 -17.67 21.35 -24.58
N GLU A 150 -17.48 22.61 -24.27
CA GLU A 150 -17.73 23.68 -25.23
C GLU A 150 -16.82 23.63 -26.46
N LEU A 151 -15.55 23.23 -26.25
CA LEU A 151 -14.60 23.03 -27.37
C LEU A 151 -14.87 21.74 -28.14
N VAL A 152 -15.41 20.73 -27.49
CA VAL A 152 -15.81 19.48 -28.16
C VAL A 152 -17.01 19.71 -29.07
N LEU A 153 -17.97 20.56 -28.66
CA LEU A 153 -19.15 20.89 -29.41
C LEU A 153 -18.87 21.91 -30.53
N ASP A 154 -17.98 22.85 -30.28
CA ASP A 154 -17.66 23.93 -31.22
C ASP A 154 -16.14 24.20 -31.19
N GLN A 155 -15.42 23.63 -32.15
CA GLN A 155 -13.97 23.75 -32.28
C GLN A 155 -13.52 25.18 -32.67
N SER A 156 -14.41 25.99 -33.19
CA SER A 156 -14.09 27.40 -33.54
C SER A 156 -13.81 28.28 -32.32
N LYS A 157 -14.18 27.82 -31.13
CA LYS A 157 -13.86 28.45 -29.84
C LYS A 157 -12.42 28.22 -29.36
N LEU A 158 -11.64 27.36 -30.05
CA LEU A 158 -10.24 27.18 -29.73
C LEU A 158 -9.45 28.44 -30.11
N ALA A 159 -8.75 29.02 -29.14
CA ALA A 159 -7.86 30.13 -29.42
C ALA A 159 -6.57 29.62 -30.12
N THR A 160 -6.23 30.29 -31.22
CA THR A 160 -5.04 29.93 -32.03
C THR A 160 -4.06 31.08 -32.17
N THR A 161 -4.50 32.32 -31.89
CA THR A 161 -3.70 33.51 -32.12
C THR A 161 -3.82 34.52 -30.96
N THR A 162 -2.82 35.39 -30.83
CA THR A 162 -2.87 36.59 -29.98
C THR A 162 -3.32 37.86 -30.75
N ASP A 163 -3.34 37.81 -32.09
CA ASP A 163 -3.65 38.95 -32.95
C ASP A 163 -4.50 38.51 -34.16
N GLU A 164 -5.79 38.76 -34.09
CA GLU A 164 -6.78 38.43 -35.11
C GLU A 164 -6.53 39.11 -36.46
N ASN A 165 -5.77 40.24 -36.49
CA ASN A 165 -5.54 41.00 -37.67
C ASN A 165 -4.43 40.40 -38.59
N LYS A 166 -3.70 39.39 -38.10
CA LYS A 166 -2.60 38.75 -38.82
C LYS A 166 -3.04 37.65 -39.78
N GLY A 167 -4.31 37.33 -39.82
CA GLY A 167 -4.90 36.35 -40.74
C GLY A 167 -4.86 34.90 -40.19
N GLU A 168 -5.58 34.00 -40.85
CA GLU A 168 -5.84 32.63 -40.45
C GLU A 168 -4.60 31.74 -40.35
N SER A 169 -3.49 32.10 -40.99
CA SER A 169 -2.23 31.34 -40.96
C SER A 169 -1.37 31.68 -39.73
N TYR A 170 -1.73 32.64 -38.92
CA TYR A 170 -0.97 33.07 -37.76
C TYR A 170 -1.43 32.30 -36.49
N ASN A 171 -0.61 31.32 -36.10
CA ASN A 171 -0.93 30.35 -35.05
C ASN A 171 0.12 30.40 -33.92
N ASP A 172 0.41 31.58 -33.39
CA ASP A 172 1.45 31.80 -32.36
C ASP A 172 1.13 31.10 -31.02
N LEU A 173 -0.15 30.90 -30.68
CA LEU A 173 -0.53 30.16 -29.48
C LEU A 173 -0.22 28.66 -29.62
N VAL A 174 -0.34 28.10 -30.83
CA VAL A 174 0.03 26.70 -31.08
C VAL A 174 1.55 26.53 -30.95
N GLU A 175 2.34 27.49 -31.44
CA GLU A 175 3.80 27.50 -31.24
C GLU A 175 4.14 27.60 -29.76
N SER A 176 3.46 28.48 -29.00
CA SER A 176 3.63 28.62 -27.56
C SER A 176 3.33 27.30 -26.80
N ILE A 177 2.32 26.53 -27.23
CA ILE A 177 2.04 25.20 -26.65
C ILE A 177 3.19 24.22 -26.96
N LEU A 178 3.74 24.24 -28.17
CA LEU A 178 4.89 23.40 -28.53
C LEU A 178 6.12 23.73 -27.69
N GLU A 179 6.33 25.01 -27.36
CA GLU A 179 7.41 25.46 -26.49
C GLU A 179 7.26 24.92 -25.04
N LEU A 180 6.02 24.68 -24.56
CA LEU A 180 5.78 24.11 -23.23
C LEU A 180 6.45 22.73 -23.06
N ARG A 181 6.64 21.96 -24.15
CA ARG A 181 7.33 20.67 -24.11
C ARG A 181 8.74 20.80 -23.53
N ASP A 182 9.46 21.84 -23.92
CA ASP A 182 10.87 22.03 -23.56
C ASP A 182 11.04 22.99 -22.38
N LYS A 183 9.92 23.57 -21.91
CA LYS A 183 9.89 24.50 -20.77
C LYS A 183 10.07 23.77 -19.45
N LYS A 184 10.95 24.29 -18.61
CA LYS A 184 11.19 23.77 -17.26
C LYS A 184 10.13 24.27 -16.30
N MET A 185 9.02 23.54 -16.18
CA MET A 185 7.86 23.89 -15.35
C MET A 185 7.78 23.05 -14.07
N TYR A 186 8.46 21.93 -14.02
CA TYR A 186 8.41 20.95 -12.93
C TYR A 186 9.68 21.04 -12.09
N GLY A 187 9.77 22.05 -11.24
CA GLY A 187 11.01 22.36 -10.54
C GLY A 187 12.09 22.79 -11.54
N ASN A 188 13.13 21.99 -11.72
CA ASN A 188 14.21 22.25 -12.70
C ASN A 188 14.10 21.41 -13.97
N GLY A 189 13.02 20.66 -14.16
CA GLY A 189 12.83 19.70 -15.26
C GLY A 189 11.69 20.04 -16.22
N THR A 190 11.73 19.42 -17.39
CA THR A 190 10.63 19.39 -18.36
C THR A 190 9.56 18.38 -17.90
N GLY A 191 8.36 18.42 -18.52
CA GLY A 191 7.30 17.43 -18.24
C GLY A 191 7.75 15.99 -18.53
N GLY A 192 8.53 15.77 -19.60
CA GLY A 192 9.11 14.46 -19.91
C GLY A 192 10.05 13.96 -18.81
N TYR A 193 10.97 14.80 -18.37
CA TYR A 193 11.88 14.48 -17.27
C TYR A 193 11.16 14.17 -15.97
N PHE A 194 10.09 14.91 -15.66
CA PHE A 194 9.29 14.65 -14.46
C PHE A 194 8.63 13.27 -14.51
N LEU A 195 8.03 12.89 -15.63
CA LEU A 195 7.44 11.56 -15.79
C LEU A 195 8.50 10.45 -15.75
N GLU A 196 9.66 10.65 -16.41
CA GLU A 196 10.79 9.72 -16.32
C GLU A 196 11.28 9.53 -14.87
N SER A 197 11.30 10.60 -14.08
CA SER A 197 11.68 10.50 -12.67
C SER A 197 10.70 9.65 -11.84
N ILE A 198 9.39 9.76 -12.10
CA ILE A 198 8.38 8.91 -11.46
C ILE A 198 8.59 7.45 -11.87
N MET A 199 8.80 7.18 -13.15
CA MET A 199 9.06 5.82 -13.65
C MET A 199 10.35 5.24 -13.03
N GLY A 200 11.40 6.06 -12.93
CA GLY A 200 12.65 5.68 -12.28
C GLY A 200 12.46 5.30 -10.81
N ASP A 201 11.70 6.08 -10.08
CA ASP A 201 11.36 5.81 -8.68
C ASP A 201 10.62 4.47 -8.54
N VAL A 202 9.60 4.23 -9.39
CA VAL A 202 8.84 2.97 -9.40
C VAL A 202 9.76 1.78 -9.72
N ALA A 203 10.64 1.93 -10.70
CA ALA A 203 11.57 0.87 -11.09
C ALA A 203 12.56 0.51 -9.96
N ILE A 204 13.10 1.51 -9.27
CA ILE A 204 14.01 1.32 -8.13
C ILE A 204 13.27 0.64 -6.98
N ASP A 205 12.08 1.11 -6.62
CA ASP A 205 11.30 0.57 -5.52
C ASP A 205 10.83 -0.86 -5.82
N SER A 206 10.42 -1.15 -7.06
CA SER A 206 10.08 -2.49 -7.52
C SER A 206 11.28 -3.45 -7.46
N SER A 207 12.46 -2.99 -7.89
CA SER A 207 13.69 -3.78 -7.81
C SER A 207 14.06 -4.10 -6.35
N LYS A 208 14.00 -3.10 -5.46
CA LYS A 208 14.24 -3.29 -4.03
C LYS A 208 13.24 -4.28 -3.42
N ALA A 209 11.94 -4.12 -3.71
CA ALA A 209 10.90 -5.01 -3.20
C ALA A 209 11.13 -6.46 -3.66
N THR A 210 11.50 -6.65 -4.92
CA THR A 210 11.84 -7.98 -5.47
C THR A 210 13.02 -8.61 -4.74
N GLN A 211 14.08 -7.83 -4.49
CA GLN A 211 15.28 -8.30 -3.80
C GLN A 211 14.99 -8.65 -2.33
N PHE A 212 14.23 -7.81 -1.63
CA PHE A 212 13.79 -8.10 -0.26
C PHE A 212 12.92 -9.35 -0.20
N ASN A 213 11.96 -9.51 -1.10
CA ASN A 213 11.11 -10.71 -1.16
C ASN A 213 11.95 -11.98 -1.32
N LYS A 214 12.94 -11.97 -2.23
CA LYS A 214 13.87 -13.09 -2.41
C LYS A 214 14.68 -13.39 -1.14
N ASN A 215 15.20 -12.35 -0.48
CA ASN A 215 15.99 -12.50 0.74
C ASN A 215 15.14 -13.07 1.88
N PHE A 216 13.93 -12.54 2.10
CA PHE A 216 13.02 -13.04 3.14
C PHE A 216 12.52 -14.46 2.84
N THR A 217 12.32 -14.82 1.57
CA THR A 217 11.96 -16.18 1.19
C THR A 217 13.10 -17.16 1.52
N ASN A 218 14.34 -16.80 1.22
CA ASN A 218 15.51 -17.61 1.57
C ASN A 218 15.65 -17.74 3.09
N LEU A 219 15.51 -16.63 3.83
CA LEU A 219 15.55 -16.63 5.28
C LEU A 219 14.46 -17.52 5.89
N LYS A 220 13.23 -17.41 5.39
CA LYS A 220 12.11 -18.28 5.80
C LYS A 220 12.45 -19.75 5.60
N THR A 221 12.99 -20.13 4.44
CA THR A 221 13.40 -21.51 4.14
C THR A 221 14.48 -21.97 5.09
N THR A 222 15.49 -21.13 5.36
CA THR A 222 16.56 -21.46 6.31
C THR A 222 16.02 -21.69 7.71
N VAL A 223 15.16 -20.80 8.20
CA VAL A 223 14.55 -20.95 9.54
C VAL A 223 13.64 -22.18 9.60
N GLN A 224 12.90 -22.48 8.54
CA GLN A 224 12.10 -23.71 8.47
C GLN A 224 12.97 -24.96 8.52
N ASN A 225 14.08 -24.99 7.77
CA ASN A 225 15.01 -26.13 7.81
C ASN A 225 15.67 -26.28 9.18
N GLN A 226 16.07 -25.19 9.83
CA GLN A 226 16.58 -25.21 11.19
C GLN A 226 15.54 -25.74 12.18
N ARG A 227 14.28 -25.28 12.05
CA ARG A 227 13.18 -25.77 12.88
C ARG A 227 12.97 -27.29 12.67
N LEU A 228 12.95 -27.75 11.43
CA LEU A 228 12.81 -29.20 11.13
C LEU A 228 14.00 -30.01 11.68
N SER A 229 15.21 -29.47 11.63
CA SER A 229 16.41 -30.14 12.19
C SER A 229 16.36 -30.32 13.72
N VAL A 230 15.66 -29.38 14.41
CA VAL A 230 15.55 -29.45 15.90
C VAL A 230 14.28 -30.17 16.35
N MET A 231 13.19 -30.05 15.60
CA MET A 231 11.84 -30.53 15.97
C MET A 231 11.34 -31.65 15.03
N GLY A 232 12.12 -31.98 13.99
CA GLY A 232 11.74 -33.06 13.07
C GLY A 232 11.81 -34.41 13.80
N VAL A 233 10.73 -35.16 13.66
CA VAL A 233 10.68 -36.56 14.15
C VAL A 233 11.17 -37.43 12.99
N ASP A 234 12.23 -38.21 13.24
CA ASP A 234 12.68 -39.22 12.29
C ASP A 234 11.77 -40.45 12.41
N GLN A 235 11.01 -40.72 11.36
CA GLN A 235 10.06 -41.84 11.35
C GLN A 235 10.73 -43.20 11.51
N ASP A 236 11.96 -43.32 11.03
CA ASP A 236 12.70 -44.59 11.14
C ASP A 236 13.19 -44.78 12.59
N GLU A 237 13.61 -43.72 13.27
CA GLU A 237 13.99 -43.77 14.69
C GLU A 237 12.80 -44.09 15.59
N GLU A 238 11.66 -43.41 15.38
CA GLU A 238 10.43 -43.69 16.09
C GLU A 238 9.91 -45.09 15.82
N GLY A 239 10.05 -45.60 14.59
CA GLY A 239 9.71 -46.97 14.23
C GLY A 239 10.57 -48.02 14.95
N MET A 240 11.86 -47.75 15.09
CA MET A 240 12.76 -48.60 15.88
C MET A 240 12.44 -48.55 17.37
N ASP A 241 12.16 -47.43 17.91
CA ASP A 241 11.77 -47.28 19.33
C ASP A 241 10.43 -47.95 19.62
N LEU A 242 9.47 -47.86 18.71
CA LEU A 242 8.20 -48.59 18.81
C LEU A 242 8.43 -50.11 18.85
N MET A 243 9.31 -50.64 18.01
CA MET A 243 9.68 -52.08 18.05
C MET A 243 10.34 -52.44 19.39
N LYS A 244 11.30 -51.65 19.88
CA LYS A 244 11.93 -51.88 21.20
C LYS A 244 10.92 -51.89 22.33
N TYR A 245 9.99 -50.96 22.36
CA TYR A 245 8.94 -50.92 23.38
C TYR A 245 7.98 -52.09 23.25
N GLN A 246 7.66 -52.53 22.04
CA GLN A 246 6.85 -53.72 21.81
C GLN A 246 7.56 -55.00 22.29
N GLU A 247 8.83 -55.14 22.04
CA GLU A 247 9.63 -56.25 22.56
C GLU A 247 9.73 -56.21 24.10
N ALA A 248 9.97 -55.03 24.69
CA ALA A 248 10.00 -54.87 26.13
C ALA A 248 8.66 -55.21 26.79
N TYR A 249 7.56 -54.83 26.16
CA TYR A 249 6.18 -55.17 26.60
C TYR A 249 5.97 -56.68 26.54
N ASN A 250 6.34 -57.34 25.44
CA ASN A 250 6.22 -58.80 25.28
C ASN A 250 7.10 -59.56 26.32
N LEU A 251 8.29 -59.05 26.60
CA LEU A 251 9.20 -59.64 27.60
C LEU A 251 8.60 -59.47 29.01
N SER A 252 8.03 -58.33 29.32
CA SER A 252 7.38 -58.06 30.60
C SER A 252 6.13 -58.94 30.79
N ALA A 253 5.34 -59.15 29.75
CA ALA A 253 4.18 -60.05 29.77
C ALA A 253 4.64 -61.50 30.00
N LYS A 254 5.75 -61.92 29.39
CA LYS A 254 6.35 -63.25 29.59
C LYS A 254 6.85 -63.44 31.03
N MET A 255 7.52 -62.40 31.60
CA MET A 255 7.95 -62.40 32.99
C MET A 255 6.75 -62.50 33.97
N MET A 256 5.68 -61.77 33.70
CA MET A 256 4.47 -61.89 34.50
C MET A 256 3.84 -63.29 34.46
N SER A 257 3.85 -63.92 33.26
CA SER A 257 3.34 -65.28 33.09
C SER A 257 4.19 -66.28 33.87
N VAL A 258 5.52 -66.15 33.83
CA VAL A 258 6.44 -67.01 34.57
C VAL A 258 6.31 -66.79 36.09
N MET A 259 6.16 -65.53 36.50
CA MET A 259 5.89 -65.21 37.93
C MET A 259 4.58 -65.83 38.42
N ASN A 260 3.50 -65.76 37.64
CA ASN A 260 2.24 -66.38 37.98
C ASN A 260 2.38 -67.93 38.08
N GLU A 261 3.15 -68.56 37.19
CA GLU A 261 3.41 -70.00 37.28
C GLU A 261 4.23 -70.38 38.53
N ILE A 262 5.20 -69.51 38.91
CA ILE A 262 5.96 -69.70 40.15
C ILE A 262 5.05 -69.55 41.38
N TYR A 263 4.17 -68.54 41.41
CA TYR A 263 3.22 -68.35 42.49
C TYR A 263 2.21 -69.49 42.57
N ASP A 264 1.72 -69.98 41.44
CA ASP A 264 0.80 -71.12 41.43
C ASP A 264 1.48 -72.37 41.97
N ARG A 265 2.73 -72.65 41.60
CA ARG A 265 3.48 -73.74 42.19
C ARG A 265 3.79 -73.58 43.65
N LEU A 266 4.08 -72.35 44.12
CA LEU A 266 4.38 -72.05 45.48
C LEU A 266 3.14 -72.21 46.39
N ILE A 267 1.98 -71.73 45.91
CA ILE A 267 0.72 -71.74 46.68
C ILE A 267 0.07 -73.14 46.66
N ASN A 268 0.00 -73.75 45.46
CA ASN A 268 -0.74 -74.98 45.28
C ASN A 268 0.16 -76.29 45.29
N GLY A 269 1.46 -76.12 45.13
CA GLY A 269 2.41 -77.26 45.08
C GLY A 269 3.22 -77.48 46.35
N THR A 270 3.31 -76.55 47.27
CA THR A 270 4.05 -76.65 48.55
C THR A 270 3.12 -76.70 49.78
N GLY A 271 1.83 -76.53 49.57
CA GLY A 271 0.82 -76.60 50.64
C GLY A 271 0.23 -78.01 50.77
N VAL A 272 0.96 -78.87 51.47
CA VAL A 272 0.41 -80.13 52.03
C VAL A 272 0.54 -80.02 53.53
#